data_52cc2dadb465ddd2b36cfd40dc63996e
#
_entry.id   52cc2dadb465ddd2b36cfd40dc63996e
#
_cell.length_a   1.000
_cell.length_b   1.000
_cell.length_c   1.000
_cell.angle_alpha   90.00
_cell.angle_beta   90.00
_cell.angle_gamma   90.00
#
_symmetry.space_group_name_H-M   'P 1'
#
loop_
_entity.id
_entity.type
_entity.pdbx_description
1 polymer ?
#
loop_
_entity_poly.entity_id
_entity_poly.type
_entity_poly.pdbx_seq_one_letter_code
_entity_poly.pdbx_strand_id
1 'polypeptide(L)'
;SALEQALDAFAAADGASRPEPTRPKDTLEHVQLGGPGLFERMADMNLAASVQPAHLLDDRDVMERSWPQQLPWAFALNSMLAAGVEVRLGSDAPVSPLDPWLAMAAAVHRSADERPAWQPQEALTPAQALAASTDGAGTIRPGSLADLAVLENNPLAPAGDPAAAGARLRAMTVAATYVSGRGTHGATAAD
;
A
#
# COMPACT_ATOMS: atom_id res chain seq x y z
N SER A 1 14.77 8.91 -14.67
CA SER A 1 14.45 7.72 -13.85
C SER A 1 13.50 6.78 -14.58
N ALA A 2 13.37 5.54 -14.14
CA ALA A 2 12.40 4.60 -14.70
C ALA A 2 10.96 5.13 -14.58
N LEU A 3 10.62 5.69 -13.42
CA LEU A 3 9.31 6.31 -13.20
C LEU A 3 9.06 7.45 -14.20
N GLU A 4 10.02 8.33 -14.42
CA GLU A 4 9.91 9.42 -15.39
C GLU A 4 9.64 8.91 -16.81
N GLN A 5 10.37 7.88 -17.25
CA GLN A 5 10.17 7.24 -18.56
C GLN A 5 8.79 6.61 -18.70
N ALA A 6 8.28 5.97 -17.63
CA ALA A 6 6.92 5.44 -17.60
C ALA A 6 5.88 6.55 -17.75
N LEU A 7 6.04 7.66 -17.03
CA LEU A 7 5.13 8.80 -17.11
C LEU A 7 5.19 9.48 -18.50
N ASP A 8 6.35 9.52 -19.14
CA ASP A 8 6.49 10.01 -20.52
C ASP A 8 5.74 9.11 -21.50
N ALA A 9 5.83 7.79 -21.32
CA ALA A 9 5.10 6.83 -22.13
C ALA A 9 3.58 6.96 -21.97
N PHE A 10 3.09 7.11 -20.74
CA PHE A 10 1.66 7.37 -20.48
C PHE A 10 1.20 8.68 -21.11
N ALA A 11 1.96 9.76 -20.96
CA ALA A 11 1.63 11.04 -21.59
C ALA A 11 1.56 10.96 -23.13
N ALA A 12 2.43 10.16 -23.72
CA ALA A 12 2.40 9.93 -25.18
C ALA A 12 1.20 9.08 -25.62
N ALA A 13 0.76 8.13 -24.78
CA ALA A 13 -0.38 7.26 -25.06
C ALA A 13 -1.73 7.98 -24.86
N ASP A 14 -1.86 8.87 -23.87
CA ASP A 14 -3.09 9.63 -23.58
C ASP A 14 -3.51 10.58 -24.70
N GLY A 15 -2.60 10.95 -25.58
CA GLY A 15 -2.95 11.64 -26.83
C GLY A 15 -3.83 10.81 -27.77
N ALA A 16 -3.99 9.49 -27.49
CA ALA A 16 -4.73 8.56 -28.34
C ALA A 16 -6.07 8.06 -27.76
N SER A 17 -6.27 8.17 -26.44
CA SER A 17 -7.50 7.65 -25.80
C SER A 17 -7.79 8.36 -24.47
N ARG A 18 -8.91 9.08 -24.40
CA ARG A 18 -9.41 9.60 -23.12
C ARG A 18 -9.92 8.44 -22.25
N PRO A 19 -9.57 8.37 -20.94
CA PRO A 19 -10.12 7.35 -20.04
C PRO A 19 -11.64 7.50 -19.94
N GLU A 20 -12.38 6.42 -20.13
CA GLU A 20 -13.78 6.35 -19.75
C GLU A 20 -13.89 6.48 -18.21
N PRO A 21 -14.82 7.27 -17.66
CA PRO A 21 -14.97 7.48 -16.20
C PRO A 21 -15.22 6.20 -15.39
N THR A 22 -15.59 5.11 -16.06
CA THR A 22 -15.89 3.80 -15.46
C THR A 22 -14.71 2.83 -15.50
N ARG A 23 -13.60 3.22 -16.16
CA ARG A 23 -12.40 2.35 -16.23
C ARG A 23 -11.61 2.43 -14.92
N PRO A 24 -11.13 1.29 -14.39
CA PRO A 24 -10.15 1.31 -13.30
C PRO A 24 -8.95 2.18 -13.67
N LYS A 25 -8.39 2.88 -12.69
CA LYS A 25 -7.16 3.65 -12.91
C LYS A 25 -6.04 2.75 -13.40
N ASP A 26 -5.30 3.23 -14.39
CA ASP A 26 -4.04 2.59 -14.76
C ASP A 26 -3.06 2.68 -13.57
N THR A 27 -2.30 1.62 -13.36
CA THR A 27 -1.47 1.45 -12.15
C THR A 27 -0.01 1.30 -12.53
N LEU A 28 0.87 1.97 -11.79
CA LEU A 28 2.31 1.74 -11.83
C LEU A 28 2.69 0.86 -10.65
N GLU A 29 3.39 -0.24 -10.95
CA GLU A 29 3.88 -1.17 -9.94
C GLU A 29 5.19 -0.69 -9.32
N HIS A 30 5.40 -1.04 -8.07
CA HIS A 30 6.55 -0.77 -7.23
C HIS A 30 6.72 0.69 -6.82
N VAL A 31 6.96 1.59 -7.75
CA VAL A 31 7.22 3.02 -7.50
C VAL A 31 8.19 3.24 -6.32
N GLN A 32 9.22 2.38 -6.23
CA GLN A 32 10.17 2.36 -5.11
C GLN A 32 11.04 3.61 -5.03
N LEU A 33 11.33 4.23 -6.18
CA LEU A 33 12.12 5.45 -6.28
C LEU A 33 11.35 6.51 -7.06
N GLY A 34 10.96 7.54 -6.36
CA GLY A 34 10.33 8.72 -6.92
C GLY A 34 11.33 9.80 -7.34
N GLY A 35 10.87 11.03 -7.27
CA GLY A 35 11.66 12.23 -7.54
C GLY A 35 10.81 13.50 -7.45
N PRO A 36 11.43 14.66 -7.45
CA PRO A 36 10.74 15.94 -7.42
C PRO A 36 9.71 16.04 -8.54
N GLY A 37 8.46 16.39 -8.21
CA GLY A 37 7.37 16.61 -9.18
C GLY A 37 6.82 15.34 -9.86
N LEU A 38 7.39 14.15 -9.60
CA LEU A 38 6.93 12.93 -10.28
C LEU A 38 5.63 12.40 -9.67
N PHE A 39 5.41 12.55 -8.37
CA PHE A 39 4.17 12.13 -7.72
C PHE A 39 3.01 13.05 -8.08
N GLU A 40 3.23 14.35 -8.14
CA GLU A 40 2.25 15.32 -8.63
C GLU A 40 1.87 15.00 -10.07
N ARG A 41 2.84 14.68 -10.91
CA ARG A 41 2.59 14.29 -12.30
C ARG A 41 1.78 12.98 -12.40
N MET A 42 2.04 11.98 -11.53
CA MET A 42 1.21 10.77 -11.43
C MET A 42 -0.24 11.11 -11.07
N ALA A 43 -0.44 12.00 -10.09
CA ALA A 43 -1.77 12.42 -9.65
C ALA A 43 -2.52 13.15 -10.76
N ASP A 44 -1.87 14.09 -11.47
CA ASP A 44 -2.44 14.84 -12.60
C ASP A 44 -2.86 13.91 -13.75
N MET A 45 -2.13 12.82 -13.94
CA MET A 45 -2.45 11.79 -14.93
C MET A 45 -3.47 10.76 -14.44
N ASN A 46 -4.00 10.92 -13.21
CA ASN A 46 -4.93 9.99 -12.57
C ASN A 46 -4.42 8.54 -12.48
N LEU A 47 -3.10 8.36 -12.32
CA LEU A 47 -2.48 7.05 -12.14
C LEU A 47 -2.51 6.62 -10.66
N ALA A 48 -2.63 5.32 -10.42
CA ALA A 48 -2.45 4.73 -9.09
C ALA A 48 -1.04 4.13 -8.95
N ALA A 49 -0.54 4.06 -7.73
CA ALA A 49 0.67 3.36 -7.37
C ALA A 49 0.33 2.06 -6.63
N SER A 50 0.75 0.92 -7.17
CA SER A 50 0.73 -0.37 -6.47
C SER A 50 2.13 -0.61 -5.90
N VAL A 51 2.23 -0.57 -4.58
CA VAL A 51 3.50 -0.55 -3.87
C VAL A 51 3.61 -1.75 -2.93
N GLN A 52 4.84 -2.19 -2.67
CA GLN A 52 5.13 -3.35 -1.83
C GLN A 52 5.97 -2.92 -0.61
N PRO A 53 5.34 -2.43 0.46
CA PRO A 53 6.08 -1.89 1.60
C PRO A 53 6.99 -2.91 2.29
N ALA A 54 6.68 -4.20 2.19
CA ALA A 54 7.53 -5.25 2.75
C ALA A 54 8.94 -5.26 2.13
N HIS A 55 9.09 -4.87 0.87
CA HIS A 55 10.38 -4.79 0.19
C HIS A 55 11.35 -3.80 0.86
N LEU A 56 10.84 -2.73 1.49
CA LEU A 56 11.72 -1.78 2.20
C LEU A 56 12.53 -2.44 3.32
N LEU A 57 12.03 -3.55 3.89
CA LEU A 57 12.68 -4.24 4.99
C LEU A 57 13.98 -4.91 4.54
N ASP A 58 14.00 -5.38 3.29
CA ASP A 58 15.16 -6.05 2.66
C ASP A 58 16.03 -5.05 1.87
N ASP A 59 15.39 -4.09 1.18
CA ASP A 59 16.06 -3.18 0.25
C ASP A 59 16.77 -2.00 0.93
N ARG A 60 16.43 -1.68 2.18
CA ARG A 60 16.96 -0.54 2.93
C ARG A 60 18.47 -0.40 2.80
N ASP A 61 19.22 -1.45 3.14
CA ASP A 61 20.68 -1.41 3.18
C ASP A 61 21.31 -1.30 1.78
N VAL A 62 20.63 -1.88 0.78
CA VAL A 62 21.05 -1.75 -0.63
C VAL A 62 20.83 -0.33 -1.12
N MET A 63 19.68 0.27 -0.81
CA MET A 63 19.37 1.64 -1.20
C MET A 63 20.29 2.66 -0.56
N GLU A 64 20.55 2.53 0.74
CA GLU A 64 21.48 3.41 1.47
C GLU A 64 22.88 3.39 0.85
N ARG A 65 23.35 2.21 0.43
CA ARG A 65 24.67 2.04 -0.18
C ARG A 65 24.74 2.46 -1.64
N SER A 66 23.70 2.14 -2.43
CA SER A 66 23.75 2.26 -3.90
C SER A 66 23.17 3.56 -4.42
N TRP A 67 22.17 4.14 -3.71
CA TRP A 67 21.44 5.35 -4.14
C TRP A 67 21.25 6.37 -3.01
N PRO A 68 22.32 6.79 -2.30
CA PRO A 68 22.19 7.66 -1.13
C PRO A 68 21.50 9.01 -1.45
N GLN A 69 21.67 9.53 -2.67
CA GLN A 69 21.05 10.81 -3.08
C GLN A 69 19.55 10.66 -3.37
N GLN A 70 19.05 9.44 -3.58
CA GLN A 70 17.65 9.17 -3.88
C GLN A 70 16.84 8.73 -2.66
N LEU A 71 17.49 8.56 -1.50
CA LEU A 71 16.83 8.12 -0.27
C LEU A 71 15.57 8.94 0.08
N PRO A 72 15.56 10.27 -0.04
CA PRO A 72 14.35 11.04 0.28
C PRO A 72 13.12 10.63 -0.55
N TRP A 73 13.31 9.96 -1.66
CA TRP A 73 12.26 9.52 -2.58
C TRP A 73 12.04 8.00 -2.59
N ALA A 74 12.76 7.28 -1.72
CA ALA A 74 12.67 5.84 -1.67
C ALA A 74 11.50 5.40 -0.78
N PHE A 75 10.60 4.56 -1.31
CA PHE A 75 9.37 4.14 -0.62
C PHE A 75 8.63 5.32 0.04
N ALA A 76 8.47 6.40 -0.71
CA ALA A 76 7.93 7.68 -0.24
C ALA A 76 6.40 7.65 -0.19
N LEU A 77 5.84 6.75 0.62
CA LEU A 77 4.41 6.43 0.66
C LEU A 77 3.55 7.62 1.08
N ASN A 78 3.97 8.33 2.13
CA ASN A 78 3.24 9.50 2.61
C ASN A 78 3.32 10.65 1.61
N SER A 79 4.47 10.84 0.96
CA SER A 79 4.65 11.84 -0.10
C SER A 79 3.75 11.57 -1.31
N MET A 80 3.60 10.29 -1.72
CA MET A 80 2.64 9.92 -2.77
C MET A 80 1.21 10.28 -2.39
N LEU A 81 0.77 9.94 -1.18
CA LEU A 81 -0.57 10.32 -0.69
C LEU A 81 -0.76 11.83 -0.62
N ALA A 82 0.26 12.56 -0.15
CA ALA A 82 0.21 14.03 -0.06
C ALA A 82 0.10 14.69 -1.43
N ALA A 83 0.71 14.11 -2.46
CA ALA A 83 0.58 14.55 -3.86
C ALA A 83 -0.77 14.16 -4.50
N GLY A 84 -1.62 13.39 -3.82
CA GLY A 84 -2.92 12.96 -4.33
C GLY A 84 -2.88 11.68 -5.16
N VAL A 85 -1.77 10.94 -5.16
CA VAL A 85 -1.68 9.62 -5.79
C VAL A 85 -2.49 8.61 -4.98
N GLU A 86 -3.32 7.81 -5.65
CA GLU A 86 -3.96 6.66 -5.04
C GLU A 86 -2.91 5.57 -4.81
N VAL A 87 -2.67 5.23 -3.55
CA VAL A 87 -1.70 4.19 -3.15
C VAL A 87 -2.45 2.90 -2.82
N ARG A 88 -1.99 1.78 -3.37
CA ARG A 88 -2.47 0.43 -3.09
C ARG A 88 -1.31 -0.42 -2.59
N LEU A 89 -1.53 -1.17 -1.50
CA LEU A 89 -0.51 -2.02 -0.93
C LEU A 89 -0.64 -3.46 -1.47
N GLY A 90 0.48 -4.02 -1.89
CA GLY A 90 0.58 -5.40 -2.35
C GLY A 90 1.78 -6.11 -1.74
N SER A 91 1.95 -7.39 -2.08
CA SER A 91 3.06 -8.23 -1.61
C SER A 91 4.10 -8.53 -2.70
N ASP A 92 3.69 -8.51 -3.97
CA ASP A 92 4.50 -9.06 -5.07
C ASP A 92 4.87 -10.54 -4.82
N ALA A 93 3.91 -11.32 -4.28
CA ALA A 93 4.13 -12.73 -3.99
C ALA A 93 4.56 -13.51 -5.26
N PRO A 94 5.58 -14.36 -5.21
CA PRO A 94 6.22 -14.91 -4.01
C PRO A 94 7.46 -14.15 -3.52
N VAL A 95 7.74 -12.94 -4.03
CA VAL A 95 8.91 -12.14 -3.61
C VAL A 95 8.80 -11.78 -2.13
N SER A 96 7.63 -11.31 -1.68
CA SER A 96 7.28 -11.23 -0.27
C SER A 96 6.12 -12.19 0.04
N PRO A 97 5.93 -12.58 1.31
CA PRO A 97 4.78 -13.38 1.71
C PRO A 97 3.47 -12.72 1.30
N LEU A 98 2.49 -13.54 0.89
CA LEU A 98 1.12 -13.08 0.63
C LEU A 98 0.42 -12.80 1.98
N ASP A 99 0.87 -11.74 2.62
CA ASP A 99 0.40 -11.30 3.94
C ASP A 99 0.16 -9.79 3.93
N PRO A 100 -1.10 -9.35 3.84
CA PRO A 100 -1.43 -7.93 3.82
C PRO A 100 -1.07 -7.23 5.15
N TRP A 101 -1.06 -7.97 6.26
CA TRP A 101 -0.70 -7.40 7.56
C TRP A 101 0.79 -7.07 7.65
N LEU A 102 1.65 -7.88 7.01
CA LEU A 102 3.06 -7.58 6.87
C LEU A 102 3.28 -6.30 6.06
N ALA A 103 2.60 -6.17 4.92
CA ALA A 103 2.68 -4.97 4.08
C ALA A 103 2.22 -3.71 4.84
N MET A 104 1.08 -3.79 5.55
CA MET A 104 0.58 -2.70 6.39
C MET A 104 1.55 -2.36 7.53
N ALA A 105 2.08 -3.37 8.22
CA ALA A 105 3.04 -3.16 9.31
C ALA A 105 4.33 -2.51 8.82
N ALA A 106 4.83 -2.91 7.65
CA ALA A 106 5.99 -2.30 7.02
C ALA A 106 5.72 -0.84 6.62
N ALA A 107 4.54 -0.54 6.08
CA ALA A 107 4.16 0.84 5.75
C ALA A 107 4.05 1.75 6.98
N VAL A 108 3.60 1.22 8.12
CA VAL A 108 3.37 1.97 9.36
C VAL A 108 4.63 2.12 10.20
N HIS A 109 5.35 1.02 10.46
CA HIS A 109 6.53 1.03 11.35
C HIS A 109 7.83 1.32 10.61
N ARG A 110 7.94 0.89 9.35
CA ARG A 110 9.12 1.05 8.48
C ARG A 110 10.40 0.44 9.06
N SER A 111 10.25 -0.63 9.85
CA SER A 111 11.33 -1.48 10.35
C SER A 111 10.79 -2.87 10.67
N ALA A 112 11.63 -3.91 10.53
CA ALA A 112 11.31 -5.29 10.93
C ALA A 112 12.16 -5.77 12.10
N ASP A 113 13.14 -5.00 12.50
CA ASP A 113 14.12 -5.32 13.53
C ASP A 113 14.24 -4.18 14.57
N GLU A 114 15.27 -4.21 15.39
CA GLU A 114 15.53 -3.23 16.46
C GLU A 114 16.10 -1.89 15.94
N ARG A 115 16.37 -1.79 14.63
CA ARG A 115 16.82 -0.53 14.03
C ARG A 115 15.71 0.51 14.06
N PRO A 116 16.05 1.80 14.13
CA PRO A 116 15.06 2.87 13.99
C PRO A 116 14.26 2.74 12.70
N ALA A 117 13.02 3.22 12.72
CA ALA A 117 12.19 3.31 11.53
C ALA A 117 12.93 4.01 10.38
N TRP A 118 12.94 3.39 9.21
CA TRP A 118 13.60 3.96 8.04
C TRP A 118 12.73 5.04 7.42
N GLN A 119 13.23 6.28 7.34
CA GLN A 119 12.50 7.43 6.84
C GLN A 119 11.09 7.56 7.48
N PRO A 120 11.01 7.79 8.79
CA PRO A 120 9.75 7.78 9.53
C PRO A 120 8.73 8.82 9.04
N GLN A 121 9.17 9.88 8.35
CA GLN A 121 8.29 10.87 7.72
C GLN A 121 7.44 10.29 6.59
N GLU A 122 7.85 9.17 6.01
CA GLU A 122 7.13 8.46 4.95
C GLU A 122 6.23 7.34 5.49
N ALA A 123 6.11 7.22 6.81
CA ALA A 123 5.23 6.25 7.43
C ALA A 123 3.76 6.59 7.19
N LEU A 124 2.96 5.56 6.93
CA LEU A 124 1.51 5.69 6.90
C LEU A 124 0.92 5.52 8.30
N THR A 125 -0.22 6.14 8.55
CA THR A 125 -1.05 5.76 9.69
C THR A 125 -1.69 4.39 9.46
N PRO A 126 -2.07 3.64 10.52
CA PRO A 126 -2.81 2.39 10.36
C PRO A 126 -4.07 2.52 9.51
N ALA A 127 -4.77 3.65 9.61
CA ALA A 127 -5.97 3.92 8.82
C ALA A 127 -5.66 4.10 7.33
N GLN A 128 -4.58 4.82 6.99
CA GLN A 128 -4.14 4.97 5.60
C GLN A 128 -3.67 3.63 5.01
N ALA A 129 -2.90 2.84 5.78
CA ALA A 129 -2.45 1.53 5.35
C ALA A 129 -3.63 0.56 5.12
N LEU A 130 -4.65 0.57 6.00
CA LEU A 130 -5.85 -0.23 5.82
C LEU A 130 -6.64 0.22 4.57
N ALA A 131 -6.84 1.51 4.38
CA ALA A 131 -7.53 2.04 3.19
C ALA A 131 -6.80 1.65 1.90
N ALA A 132 -5.46 1.69 1.89
CA ALA A 132 -4.64 1.28 0.76
C ALA A 132 -4.61 -0.25 0.53
N SER A 133 -5.11 -1.05 1.48
CA SER A 133 -5.18 -2.53 1.38
C SER A 133 -6.58 -3.05 1.05
N THR A 134 -7.55 -2.18 0.76
CA THR A 134 -8.95 -2.54 0.53
C THR A 134 -9.48 -2.07 -0.84
N ASP A 135 -8.61 -1.77 -1.78
CA ASP A 135 -8.95 -1.30 -3.15
C ASP A 135 -9.99 -0.16 -3.17
N GLY A 136 -9.90 0.73 -2.19
CA GLY A 136 -10.87 1.81 -2.04
C GLY A 136 -12.25 1.36 -1.54
N ALA A 137 -12.41 0.09 -1.15
CA ALA A 137 -13.62 -0.36 -0.46
C ALA A 137 -13.74 0.42 0.86
N GLY A 138 -14.83 1.15 0.99
CA GLY A 138 -15.09 1.95 2.17
C GLY A 138 -15.70 1.14 3.31
N THR A 139 -16.33 1.85 4.24
CA THR A 139 -17.09 1.24 5.33
C THR A 139 -18.21 0.36 4.78
N ILE A 140 -18.42 -0.80 5.40
CA ILE A 140 -19.51 -1.75 5.09
C ILE A 140 -20.85 -1.03 5.18
N ARG A 141 -21.66 -1.16 4.14
CA ARG A 141 -23.00 -0.56 4.03
C ARG A 141 -23.99 -1.57 3.42
N PRO A 142 -25.28 -1.47 3.70
CA PRO A 142 -26.28 -2.25 2.97
C PRO A 142 -26.14 -2.03 1.46
N GLY A 143 -26.07 -3.13 0.69
CA GLY A 143 -25.84 -3.10 -0.77
C GLY A 143 -24.37 -3.15 -1.21
N SER A 144 -23.40 -3.09 -0.28
CA SER A 144 -22.01 -3.39 -0.60
C SER A 144 -21.81 -4.88 -0.93
N LEU A 145 -20.80 -5.19 -1.73
CA LEU A 145 -20.35 -6.57 -1.90
C LEU A 145 -20.00 -7.16 -0.54
N ALA A 146 -20.41 -8.40 -0.32
CA ALA A 146 -20.14 -9.10 0.92
C ALA A 146 -18.76 -9.81 0.87
N ASP A 147 -17.73 -9.05 0.47
CA ASP A 147 -16.32 -9.43 0.54
C ASP A 147 -15.76 -8.89 1.84
N LEU A 148 -15.62 -9.77 2.85
CA LEU A 148 -15.39 -9.38 4.23
C LEU A 148 -14.28 -10.20 4.86
N ALA A 149 -13.49 -9.55 5.73
CA ALA A 149 -12.62 -10.21 6.69
C ALA A 149 -13.09 -9.89 8.11
N VAL A 150 -13.28 -10.93 8.92
CA VAL A 150 -13.59 -10.81 10.35
C VAL A 150 -12.27 -10.97 11.10
N LEU A 151 -11.93 -10.00 11.92
CA LEU A 151 -10.67 -9.93 12.65
C LEU A 151 -10.90 -10.14 14.14
N GLU A 152 -9.96 -10.81 14.82
CA GLU A 152 -10.02 -10.98 16.28
C GLU A 152 -9.72 -9.67 17.02
N ASN A 153 -8.93 -8.79 16.41
CA ASN A 153 -8.52 -7.54 17.04
C ASN A 153 -8.77 -6.36 16.09
N ASN A 154 -8.94 -5.17 16.64
CA ASN A 154 -9.10 -3.94 15.87
C ASN A 154 -7.73 -3.45 15.36
N PRO A 155 -7.46 -3.46 14.03
CA PRO A 155 -6.21 -2.96 13.46
C PRO A 155 -6.00 -1.45 13.70
N LEU A 156 -7.08 -0.71 13.95
CA LEU A 156 -7.08 0.73 14.16
C LEU A 156 -7.12 1.13 15.64
N ALA A 157 -6.99 0.16 16.58
CA ALA A 157 -6.94 0.49 17.99
C ALA A 157 -5.78 1.45 18.29
N PRO A 158 -5.94 2.41 19.23
CA PRO A 158 -4.86 3.31 19.61
C PRO A 158 -3.57 2.56 19.96
N ALA A 159 -2.44 3.07 19.52
CA ALA A 159 -1.10 2.57 19.85
C ALA A 159 -0.27 3.73 20.37
N GLY A 160 0.66 3.44 21.27
CA GLY A 160 1.55 4.46 21.84
C GLY A 160 2.49 5.10 20.81
N ASP A 161 2.91 4.29 19.82
CA ASP A 161 3.83 4.71 18.76
C ASP A 161 3.69 3.84 17.50
N PRO A 162 4.35 4.17 16.40
CA PRO A 162 4.32 3.38 15.16
C PRO A 162 4.87 1.95 15.32
N ALA A 163 5.82 1.70 16.21
CA ALA A 163 6.37 0.37 16.44
C ALA A 163 5.31 -0.55 17.08
N ALA A 164 4.60 -0.06 18.11
CA ALA A 164 3.50 -0.78 18.74
C ALA A 164 2.33 -1.03 17.75
N ALA A 165 2.02 -0.06 16.89
CA ALA A 165 1.04 -0.23 15.82
C ALA A 165 1.46 -1.31 14.82
N GLY A 166 2.72 -1.25 14.35
CA GLY A 166 3.30 -2.25 13.44
C GLY A 166 3.33 -3.66 14.05
N ALA A 167 3.72 -3.79 15.32
CA ALA A 167 3.71 -5.06 16.02
C ALA A 167 2.29 -5.68 16.09
N ARG A 168 1.28 -4.87 16.40
CA ARG A 168 -0.11 -5.31 16.39
C ARG A 168 -0.57 -5.77 15.02
N LEU A 169 -0.24 -5.03 13.97
CA LEU A 169 -0.58 -5.41 12.61
C LEU A 169 0.06 -6.75 12.23
N ARG A 170 1.33 -6.98 12.57
CA ARG A 170 1.99 -8.29 12.33
C ARG A 170 1.36 -9.45 13.08
N ALA A 171 0.76 -9.19 14.23
CA ALA A 171 0.10 -10.19 15.07
C ALA A 171 -1.40 -10.34 14.76
N MET A 172 -1.89 -9.76 13.67
CA MET A 172 -3.30 -9.78 13.33
C MET A 172 -3.75 -11.19 12.95
N THR A 173 -4.87 -11.61 13.54
CA THR A 173 -5.52 -12.88 13.25
C THR A 173 -6.83 -12.64 12.51
N VAL A 174 -7.01 -13.34 11.39
CA VAL A 174 -8.25 -13.35 10.63
C VAL A 174 -9.11 -14.52 11.11
N ALA A 175 -10.22 -14.22 11.75
CA ALA A 175 -11.15 -15.25 12.29
C ALA A 175 -11.98 -15.88 11.17
N ALA A 176 -12.42 -15.10 10.17
CA ALA A 176 -13.16 -15.61 9.03
C ALA A 176 -13.00 -14.69 7.81
N THR A 177 -13.15 -15.26 6.60
CA THR A 177 -13.29 -14.49 5.36
C THR A 177 -14.50 -14.94 4.57
N TYR A 178 -15.09 -13.99 3.85
CA TYR A 178 -16.24 -14.18 2.98
C TYR A 178 -15.98 -13.52 1.63
N VAL A 179 -16.37 -14.20 0.56
CA VAL A 179 -16.37 -13.65 -0.81
C VAL A 179 -17.79 -13.78 -1.36
N SER A 180 -18.37 -12.67 -1.74
CA SER A 180 -19.79 -12.59 -2.17
C SER A 180 -20.74 -13.27 -1.16
N GLY A 181 -20.47 -13.10 0.14
CA GLY A 181 -21.25 -13.69 1.23
C GLY A 181 -20.99 -15.17 1.51
N ARG A 182 -20.11 -15.83 0.75
CA ARG A 182 -19.76 -17.24 0.96
C ARG A 182 -18.51 -17.34 1.83
N GLY A 183 -18.56 -18.10 2.91
CA GLY A 183 -17.40 -18.36 3.76
C GLY A 183 -16.27 -19.05 2.97
N THR A 184 -15.06 -18.51 3.06
CA THR A 184 -13.86 -19.02 2.39
C THR A 184 -12.77 -19.42 3.39
N HIS A 185 -12.83 -18.94 4.62
CA HIS A 185 -11.94 -19.32 5.72
C HIS A 185 -12.66 -19.12 7.05
N GLY A 186 -12.45 -20.03 8.01
CA GLY A 186 -12.93 -19.92 9.40
C GLY A 186 -14.45 -19.82 9.59
N ALA A 187 -15.21 -19.61 8.52
CA ALA A 187 -16.65 -19.50 8.58
C ALA A 187 -17.25 -20.90 8.82
N THR A 188 -17.99 -21.08 9.92
CA THR A 188 -18.89 -22.20 10.04
C THR A 188 -19.98 -22.04 9.00
N ALA A 189 -20.22 -23.10 8.21
CA ALA A 189 -21.36 -23.09 7.30
C ALA A 189 -22.62 -22.74 8.12
N ALA A 190 -23.26 -21.62 7.77
CA ALA A 190 -24.61 -21.39 8.22
C ALA A 190 -25.48 -22.41 7.47
N ASP A 191 -26.11 -23.30 8.19
CA ASP A 191 -27.14 -24.22 7.70
C ASP A 191 -28.34 -23.41 7.13
#